data_5d433cfb5ba7c51df747c23d1553f5ed
#
_entry.id   5d433cfb5ba7c51df747c23d1553f5ed
#
_cell.length_a   1.000
_cell.length_b   1.000
_cell.length_c   1.000
_cell.angle_alpha   90.00
_cell.angle_beta   90.00
_cell.angle_gamma   90.00
#
_symmetry.space_group_name_H-M   'P 1'
#
loop_
_entity.id
_entity.type
_entity.pdbx_description
1 polymer ?
#
loop_
_entity_poly.entity_id
_entity_poly.type
_entity_poly.pdbx_seq_one_letter_code
_entity_poly.pdbx_strand_id
1 'polypeptide(L)'
;MAKQVSPGVLALRKVVDDVYADAREAKKQGKLVGWSSSKFPCELAEAFDLNVMYPENQAAGIAAQRDGEIMCQAAEDLGFDNDICGYARISLAYAAGKRASRKFDPETLEFIIDPNSGKPLK
;
A
#
# COMPACT_ATOMS: atom_id res chain seq x y z
N MET A 1 13.86 24.11 -7.08
CA MET A 1 14.31 23.87 -5.69
C MET A 1 13.59 22.63 -5.15
N ALA A 2 14.29 21.56 -4.87
CA ALA A 2 13.70 20.37 -4.27
C ALA A 2 13.11 20.75 -2.90
N LYS A 3 11.83 20.45 -2.70
CA LYS A 3 11.12 20.79 -1.46
C LYS A 3 11.68 19.91 -0.34
N GLN A 4 12.46 20.49 0.56
CA GLN A 4 13.05 19.73 1.67
C GLN A 4 11.95 19.19 2.57
N VAL A 5 11.92 17.86 2.72
CA VAL A 5 10.93 17.18 3.56
C VAL A 5 11.18 17.54 5.02
N SER A 6 10.14 17.96 5.75
CA SER A 6 10.30 18.38 7.15
C SER A 6 10.70 17.19 8.05
N PRO A 7 11.47 17.45 9.13
CA PRO A 7 11.86 16.40 10.09
C PRO A 7 10.66 15.62 10.67
N GLY A 8 9.54 16.31 10.90
CA GLY A 8 8.29 15.66 11.37
C GLY A 8 7.72 14.65 10.39
N VAL A 9 7.76 14.96 9.09
CA VAL A 9 7.31 14.01 8.05
C VAL A 9 8.25 12.80 7.98
N LEU A 10 9.56 13.00 8.15
CA LEU A 10 10.51 11.90 8.18
C LEU A 10 10.28 10.99 9.40
N ALA A 11 10.01 11.58 10.57
CA ALA A 11 9.69 10.84 11.78
C ALA A 11 8.41 10.01 11.61
N LEU A 12 7.35 10.58 11.03
CA LEU A 12 6.11 9.84 10.76
C LEU A 12 6.32 8.69 9.77
N ARG A 13 7.10 8.90 8.71
CA ARG A 13 7.46 7.82 7.78
C ARG A 13 8.17 6.69 8.48
N LYS A 14 9.14 7.03 9.34
CA LYS A 14 9.86 6.00 10.11
C LYS A 14 8.91 5.17 10.99
N VAL A 15 7.94 5.77 11.67
CA VAL A 15 6.95 5.04 12.47
C VAL A 15 6.15 4.06 11.60
N VAL A 16 5.72 4.48 10.41
CA VAL A 16 5.01 3.60 9.48
C VAL A 16 5.90 2.44 9.02
N ASP A 17 7.14 2.73 8.65
CA ASP A 17 8.09 1.71 8.21
C ASP A 17 8.40 0.69 9.31
N ASP A 18 8.55 1.15 10.57
CA ASP A 18 8.79 0.32 11.73
C ASP A 18 7.60 -0.65 11.95
N VAL A 19 6.35 -0.18 11.91
CA VAL A 19 5.15 -1.04 12.05
C VAL A 19 5.12 -2.16 11.02
N TYR A 20 5.44 -1.87 9.76
CA TYR A 20 5.50 -2.90 8.72
C TYR A 20 6.71 -3.83 8.89
N ALA A 21 7.83 -3.33 9.40
CA ALA A 21 9.00 -4.15 9.70
C ALA A 21 8.71 -5.12 10.84
N ASP A 22 8.09 -4.66 11.91
CA ASP A 22 7.73 -5.45 13.08
C ASP A 22 6.74 -6.56 12.72
N ALA A 23 5.72 -6.27 11.91
CA ALA A 23 4.77 -7.27 11.44
C ALA A 23 5.45 -8.36 10.58
N ARG A 24 6.41 -7.98 9.72
CA ARG A 24 7.18 -8.95 8.92
C ARG A 24 8.07 -9.83 9.81
N GLU A 25 8.69 -9.23 10.82
CA GLU A 25 9.54 -9.98 11.75
C GLU A 25 8.71 -10.93 12.63
N ALA A 26 7.57 -10.45 13.16
CA ALA A 26 6.62 -11.28 13.90
C ALA A 26 6.18 -12.51 13.09
N LYS A 27 5.88 -12.32 11.81
CA LYS A 27 5.52 -13.43 10.91
C LYS A 27 6.66 -14.42 10.73
N LYS A 28 7.92 -13.97 10.60
CA LYS A 28 9.08 -14.87 10.52
C LYS A 28 9.28 -15.69 11.80
N GLN A 29 8.95 -15.08 12.94
CA GLN A 29 9.01 -15.75 14.26
C GLN A 29 7.81 -16.67 14.51
N GLY A 30 6.90 -16.83 13.55
CA GLY A 30 5.72 -17.68 13.69
C GLY A 30 4.59 -17.06 14.52
N LYS A 31 4.67 -15.77 14.86
CA LYS A 31 3.60 -15.05 15.53
C LYS A 31 2.43 -14.78 14.59
N LEU A 32 1.25 -14.65 15.16
CA LEU A 32 0.05 -14.31 14.40
C LEU A 32 0.11 -12.85 13.93
N VAL A 33 -0.19 -12.67 12.65
CA VAL A 33 -0.37 -11.35 12.03
C VAL A 33 -1.76 -11.32 11.40
N GLY A 34 -2.61 -10.46 11.93
CA GLY A 34 -4.00 -10.31 11.50
C GLY A 34 -4.19 -9.15 10.52
N TRP A 35 -5.30 -9.19 9.79
CA TRP A 35 -5.79 -8.10 8.97
C TRP A 35 -7.10 -7.56 9.52
N SER A 36 -7.20 -6.23 9.61
CA SER A 36 -8.46 -5.53 9.82
C SER A 36 -8.61 -4.46 8.74
N SER A 37 -9.81 -4.32 8.18
CA SER A 37 -10.04 -3.37 7.09
C SER A 37 -9.70 -1.93 7.49
N SER A 38 -10.17 -1.47 8.64
CA SER A 38 -10.01 -0.09 9.08
C SER A 38 -9.68 -0.01 10.56
N LYS A 39 -10.67 -0.10 11.45
CA LYS A 39 -10.47 0.04 12.89
C LYS A 39 -10.57 -1.31 13.59
N PHE A 40 -9.57 -1.63 14.37
CA PHE A 40 -9.59 -2.77 15.28
C PHE A 40 -9.31 -2.26 16.70
N PRO A 41 -9.96 -2.79 17.74
CA PRO A 41 -9.64 -2.42 19.11
C PRO A 41 -8.19 -2.78 19.45
N CYS A 42 -7.31 -1.79 19.50
CA CYS A 42 -5.88 -1.99 19.76
C CYS A 42 -5.63 -2.71 21.07
N GLU A 43 -6.48 -2.46 22.06
CA GLU A 43 -6.41 -3.08 23.39
C GLU A 43 -6.59 -4.61 23.32
N LEU A 44 -7.44 -5.09 22.40
CA LEU A 44 -7.58 -6.53 22.17
C LEU A 44 -6.36 -7.10 21.46
N ALA A 45 -5.82 -6.37 20.48
CA ALA A 45 -4.62 -6.81 19.80
C ALA A 45 -3.44 -6.97 20.78
N GLU A 46 -3.23 -5.98 21.65
CA GLU A 46 -2.21 -6.02 22.70
C GLU A 46 -2.44 -7.16 23.68
N ALA A 47 -3.69 -7.36 24.16
CA ALA A 47 -4.03 -8.41 25.11
C ALA A 47 -3.73 -9.83 24.59
N PHE A 48 -3.78 -10.03 23.28
CA PHE A 48 -3.53 -11.31 22.61
C PHE A 48 -2.17 -11.40 21.88
N ASP A 49 -1.28 -10.43 22.07
CA ASP A 49 0.01 -10.32 21.34
C ASP A 49 -0.16 -10.45 19.82
N LEU A 50 -1.21 -9.82 19.28
CA LEU A 50 -1.55 -9.82 17.88
C LEU A 50 -0.97 -8.61 17.16
N ASN A 51 -0.23 -8.85 16.08
CA ASN A 51 0.14 -7.79 15.14
C ASN A 51 -0.99 -7.59 14.14
N VAL A 52 -1.70 -6.46 14.21
CA VAL A 52 -2.80 -6.15 13.30
C VAL A 52 -2.33 -5.16 12.24
N MET A 53 -2.48 -5.55 10.97
CA MET A 53 -2.18 -4.71 9.82
C MET A 53 -3.47 -4.19 9.19
N TYR A 54 -3.39 -3.00 8.64
CA TYR A 54 -4.53 -2.32 8.02
C TYR A 54 -4.30 -2.19 6.51
N PRO A 55 -4.76 -3.15 5.70
CA PRO A 55 -4.56 -3.13 4.25
C PRO A 55 -5.16 -1.89 3.57
N GLU A 56 -6.18 -1.27 4.16
CA GLU A 56 -6.74 0.00 3.68
C GLU A 56 -5.69 1.12 3.66
N ASN A 57 -4.80 1.19 4.64
CA ASN A 57 -3.73 2.18 4.67
C ASN A 57 -2.74 1.99 3.51
N GLN A 58 -2.42 0.73 3.20
CA GLN A 58 -1.58 0.39 2.05
C GLN A 58 -2.27 0.76 0.74
N ALA A 59 -3.57 0.44 0.62
CA ALA A 59 -4.36 0.77 -0.56
C ALA A 59 -4.48 2.29 -0.77
N ALA A 60 -4.68 3.05 0.30
CA ALA A 60 -4.69 4.51 0.25
C ALA A 60 -3.35 5.08 -0.22
N GLY A 61 -2.23 4.51 0.26
CA GLY A 61 -0.89 4.87 -0.20
C GLY A 61 -0.68 4.61 -1.70
N ILE A 62 -1.13 3.46 -2.21
CA ILE A 62 -1.09 3.11 -3.63
C ILE A 62 -1.96 4.07 -4.45
N ALA A 63 -3.17 4.37 -3.98
CA ALA A 63 -4.07 5.31 -4.65
C ALA A 63 -3.49 6.73 -4.69
N ALA A 64 -2.84 7.19 -3.61
CA ALA A 64 -2.18 8.49 -3.56
C ALA A 64 -1.01 8.60 -4.55
N GLN A 65 -0.39 7.48 -4.90
CA GLN A 65 0.63 7.37 -5.95
C GLN A 65 0.04 7.26 -7.37
N ARG A 66 -1.29 7.45 -7.52
CA ARG A 66 -2.04 7.34 -8.77
C ARG A 66 -2.02 5.94 -9.43
N ASP A 67 -1.68 4.92 -8.66
CA ASP A 67 -1.64 3.53 -9.13
C ASP A 67 -2.93 2.75 -8.83
N GLY A 68 -3.93 3.42 -8.24
CA GLY A 68 -5.18 2.79 -7.82
C GLY A 68 -5.95 2.13 -8.97
N GLU A 69 -6.04 2.78 -10.12
CA GLU A 69 -6.74 2.25 -11.29
C GLU A 69 -6.13 0.95 -11.81
N ILE A 70 -4.79 0.90 -11.92
CA ILE A 70 -4.07 -0.31 -12.38
C ILE A 70 -4.31 -1.46 -11.40
N MET A 71 -4.27 -1.19 -10.12
CA MET A 71 -4.48 -2.22 -9.11
C MET A 71 -5.93 -2.68 -9.05
N CYS A 72 -6.90 -1.79 -9.27
CA CYS A 72 -8.30 -2.16 -9.40
C CYS A 72 -8.51 -3.06 -10.63
N GLN A 73 -7.96 -2.71 -11.78
CA GLN A 73 -8.02 -3.55 -12.97
C GLN A 73 -7.38 -4.91 -12.73
N ALA A 74 -6.23 -4.94 -12.06
CA ALA A 74 -5.57 -6.20 -11.71
C ALA A 74 -6.43 -7.09 -10.77
N ALA A 75 -7.26 -6.49 -9.93
CA ALA A 75 -8.22 -7.22 -9.10
C ALA A 75 -9.37 -7.79 -9.95
N GLU A 76 -9.89 -7.01 -10.90
CA GLU A 76 -10.93 -7.45 -11.84
C GLU A 76 -10.42 -8.60 -12.71
N ASP A 77 -9.19 -8.53 -13.18
CA ASP A 77 -8.54 -9.63 -13.93
C ASP A 77 -8.38 -10.91 -13.09
N LEU A 78 -8.37 -10.78 -11.76
CA LEU A 78 -8.39 -11.91 -10.83
C LEU A 78 -9.82 -12.42 -10.52
N GLY A 79 -10.85 -11.78 -11.06
CA GLY A 79 -12.26 -12.17 -10.91
C GLY A 79 -12.98 -11.46 -9.75
N PHE A 80 -12.42 -10.42 -9.18
CA PHE A 80 -13.12 -9.57 -8.20
C PHE A 80 -13.98 -8.55 -8.91
N ASP A 81 -15.23 -8.42 -8.49
CA ASP A 81 -16.19 -7.53 -9.13
C ASP A 81 -15.85 -6.04 -8.94
N ASN A 82 -16.22 -5.22 -9.90
CA ASN A 82 -15.96 -3.79 -9.90
C ASN A 82 -16.88 -2.99 -8.96
N ASP A 83 -17.94 -3.59 -8.44
CA ASP A 83 -18.81 -3.00 -7.42
C ASP A 83 -18.20 -3.04 -6.01
N ILE A 84 -17.13 -3.82 -5.81
CA ILE A 84 -16.38 -3.83 -4.56
C ILE A 84 -15.60 -2.52 -4.40
N CYS A 85 -15.54 -2.01 -3.17
CA CYS A 85 -14.77 -0.81 -2.82
C CYS A 85 -13.36 -0.84 -3.44
N GLY A 86 -12.94 0.27 -4.06
CA GLY A 86 -11.64 0.40 -4.71
C GLY A 86 -10.46 0.06 -3.79
N TYR A 87 -10.49 0.46 -2.52
CA TYR A 87 -9.43 0.10 -1.57
C TYR A 87 -9.40 -1.41 -1.27
N ALA A 88 -10.55 -2.06 -1.24
CA ALA A 88 -10.62 -3.52 -1.10
C ALA A 88 -10.01 -4.20 -2.33
N ARG A 89 -10.36 -3.76 -3.55
CA ARG A 89 -9.76 -4.29 -4.79
C ARG A 89 -8.25 -4.12 -4.82
N ILE A 90 -7.74 -2.92 -4.50
CA ILE A 90 -6.29 -2.66 -4.41
C ILE A 90 -5.63 -3.61 -3.40
N SER A 91 -6.23 -3.80 -2.23
CA SER A 91 -5.71 -4.69 -1.18
C SER A 91 -5.67 -6.14 -1.64
N LEU A 92 -6.73 -6.62 -2.30
CA LEU A 92 -6.82 -7.98 -2.83
C LEU A 92 -5.79 -8.24 -3.94
N ALA A 93 -5.65 -7.31 -4.88
CA ALA A 93 -4.63 -7.39 -5.91
C ALA A 93 -3.21 -7.40 -5.32
N TYR A 94 -2.96 -6.55 -4.33
CA TYR A 94 -1.67 -6.50 -3.63
C TYR A 94 -1.38 -7.81 -2.88
N ALA A 95 -2.35 -8.38 -2.19
CA ALA A 95 -2.25 -9.67 -1.51
C ALA A 95 -1.96 -10.81 -2.49
N ALA A 96 -2.54 -10.76 -3.69
CA ALA A 96 -2.26 -11.70 -4.78
C ALA A 96 -0.90 -11.47 -5.47
N GLY A 97 -0.04 -10.63 -4.93
CA GLY A 97 1.30 -10.36 -5.45
C GLY A 97 1.36 -9.36 -6.59
N LYS A 98 0.25 -8.72 -6.96
CA LYS A 98 0.26 -7.66 -7.97
C LYS A 98 0.96 -6.42 -7.40
N ARG A 99 1.67 -5.73 -8.27
CA ARG A 99 2.37 -4.48 -7.92
C ARG A 99 2.14 -3.49 -9.04
N ALA A 100 1.75 -2.29 -8.68
CA ALA A 100 1.80 -1.16 -9.58
C ALA A 100 3.25 -0.67 -9.63
N SER A 101 3.79 -0.56 -10.81
CA SER A 101 5.17 -0.11 -11.03
C SER A 101 5.19 0.93 -12.14
N ARG A 102 4.49 2.06 -11.90
CA ARG A 102 4.67 3.22 -12.77
C ARG A 102 5.84 4.05 -12.24
N LYS A 103 6.67 4.53 -13.12
CA LYS A 103 7.71 5.50 -12.77
C LYS A 103 7.14 6.90 -12.91
N PHE A 104 7.30 7.68 -11.86
CA PHE A 104 6.95 9.10 -11.84
C PHE A 104 8.22 9.95 -11.93
N ASP A 105 8.10 11.06 -12.59
CA ASP A 105 9.03 12.16 -12.41
C ASP A 105 8.77 12.79 -11.02
N PRO A 106 9.75 12.79 -10.11
CA PRO A 106 9.56 13.31 -8.76
C PRO A 106 9.38 14.84 -8.70
N GLU A 107 9.74 15.57 -9.75
CA GLU A 107 9.64 17.01 -9.80
C GLU A 107 8.29 17.47 -10.37
N THR A 108 7.82 16.84 -11.45
CA THR A 108 6.58 17.22 -12.13
C THR A 108 5.37 16.46 -11.63
N LEU A 109 5.56 15.32 -10.96
CA LEU A 109 4.52 14.36 -10.56
C LEU A 109 3.75 13.78 -11.76
N GLU A 110 4.33 13.83 -12.93
CA GLU A 110 3.79 13.23 -14.15
C GLU A 110 4.38 11.83 -14.38
N PHE A 111 3.63 11.01 -15.10
CA PHE A 111 4.14 9.70 -15.50
C PHE A 111 5.27 9.86 -16.50
N ILE A 112 6.37 9.16 -16.27
CA ILE A 112 7.42 9.04 -17.27
C ILE A 112 6.88 8.14 -18.40
N ILE A 113 6.70 8.72 -19.57
CA ILE A 113 6.17 8.04 -20.74
C ILE A 113 7.33 7.42 -21.54
N ASP A 114 7.19 6.16 -21.88
CA ASP A 114 8.09 5.52 -22.83
C ASP A 114 7.95 6.15 -24.22
N PRO A 115 9.01 6.73 -24.78
CA PRO A 115 8.94 7.44 -26.06
C PRO A 115 8.61 6.52 -27.24
N ASN A 116 8.80 5.20 -27.12
CA ASN A 116 8.55 4.24 -28.19
C ASN A 116 7.12 3.73 -28.20
N SER A 117 6.51 3.54 -27.02
CA SER A 117 5.18 2.94 -26.88
C SER A 117 4.08 3.97 -26.56
N GLY A 118 4.44 5.18 -26.15
CA GLY A 118 3.51 6.22 -25.70
C GLY A 118 2.79 5.85 -24.38
N LYS A 119 3.23 4.81 -23.67
CA LYS A 119 2.63 4.34 -22.43
C LYS A 119 3.53 4.68 -21.23
N PRO A 120 2.98 4.79 -20.01
CA PRO A 120 3.78 4.96 -18.82
C PRO A 120 4.83 3.85 -18.68
N LEU A 121 6.07 4.23 -18.36
CA LEU A 121 7.12 3.27 -18.03
C LEU A 121 6.71 2.45 -16.80
N LYS A 122 6.94 1.17 -16.88
CA LYS A 122 6.77 0.23 -15.76
C LYS A 122 8.02 0.13 -14.91
#